data_e3a6bf489bc730edc4f6a8a167d5f924
#
_entry.id   e3a6bf489bc730edc4f6a8a167d5f924
#
_cell.length_a   1.000
_cell.length_b   1.000
_cell.length_c   1.000
_cell.angle_alpha   90.00
_cell.angle_beta   90.00
_cell.angle_gamma   90.00
#
_symmetry.space_group_name_H-M   'P 1'
#
loop_
_entity.id
_entity.type
_entity.pdbx_description
1 polymer ?
#
loop_
_entity_poly.entity_id
_entity_poly.type
_entity_poly.pdbx_seq_one_letter_code
_entity_poly.pdbx_strand_id
1 'polypeptide(L)'
;MVKQKKETLAVAWCDNGMVDGKFMEGVVDTLINSGVEFCGSLRAHGNQIAQQRETLVNRWYDNNKSDWLLWLDSDIMITPEKFLKLWNRRDAVDVPLLTGVYFTSDQPEQPLMRPLATVYEFAELPEGIGIRRLDPLPKNTFLKVSAAGMGFCLMHRSVITRIKEALPGVPFFAEVGANKQFTGEDIYFFAVVNKAEIPLWCDTAATVGHMKRFNMGEDYYDAFGRGKGYAGLS
;
A
#
# COMPACT_ATOMS: atom_id res chain seq x y z
N MET A 1 -35.11 2.94 15.28
CA MET A 1 -33.68 2.93 15.10
C MET A 1 -33.38 2.41 13.70
N VAL A 2 -32.89 3.25 12.79
CA VAL A 2 -32.40 2.80 11.49
C VAL A 2 -31.15 1.98 11.76
N LYS A 3 -31.14 0.68 11.44
CA LYS A 3 -29.93 -0.14 11.50
C LYS A 3 -28.91 0.50 10.55
N GLN A 4 -27.84 1.07 11.09
CA GLN A 4 -26.74 1.55 10.28
C GLN A 4 -26.23 0.37 9.45
N LYS A 5 -26.26 0.50 8.12
CA LYS A 5 -25.79 -0.55 7.21
C LYS A 5 -24.32 -0.84 7.56
N LYS A 6 -24.02 -2.09 7.85
CA LYS A 6 -22.63 -2.51 8.12
C LYS A 6 -21.83 -2.38 6.82
N GLU A 7 -20.75 -1.61 6.86
CA GLU A 7 -19.88 -1.44 5.70
C GLU A 7 -19.11 -2.72 5.39
N THR A 8 -18.89 -2.96 4.13
CA THR A 8 -18.34 -4.20 3.59
C THR A 8 -16.97 -3.98 2.98
N LEU A 9 -16.12 -5.02 3.01
CA LEU A 9 -14.73 -4.99 2.56
C LEU A 9 -14.49 -6.03 1.46
N ALA A 10 -13.78 -5.64 0.40
CA ALA A 10 -13.05 -6.56 -0.47
C ALA A 10 -11.53 -6.37 -0.30
N VAL A 11 -10.75 -7.39 -0.64
CA VAL A 11 -9.29 -7.33 -0.66
C VAL A 11 -8.79 -7.52 -2.08
N ALA A 12 -7.81 -6.71 -2.50
CA ALA A 12 -7.19 -6.83 -3.81
C ALA A 12 -5.66 -6.91 -3.70
N TRP A 13 -5.07 -7.77 -4.54
CA TRP A 13 -3.61 -7.86 -4.67
C TRP A 13 -3.18 -8.19 -6.09
N CYS A 14 -1.95 -7.79 -6.40
CA CYS A 14 -1.26 -8.12 -7.64
C CYS A 14 -0.10 -9.07 -7.32
N ASP A 15 0.18 -10.02 -8.23
CA ASP A 15 1.34 -10.91 -8.11
C ASP A 15 1.86 -11.35 -9.49
N ASN A 16 2.98 -12.06 -9.50
CA ASN A 16 3.60 -12.62 -10.70
C ASN A 16 3.27 -14.11 -10.93
N GLY A 17 2.18 -14.60 -10.33
CA GLY A 17 1.78 -16.02 -10.38
C GLY A 17 2.05 -16.75 -9.06
N MET A 18 2.79 -16.16 -8.13
CA MET A 18 3.11 -16.70 -6.81
C MET A 18 2.84 -15.67 -5.73
N VAL A 19 2.45 -16.13 -4.55
CA VAL A 19 2.31 -15.32 -3.35
C VAL A 19 3.11 -15.93 -2.22
N ASP A 20 3.59 -15.11 -1.29
CA ASP A 20 4.24 -15.61 -0.08
C ASP A 20 3.23 -16.33 0.82
N GLY A 21 3.62 -17.49 1.39
CA GLY A 21 2.75 -18.24 2.30
C GLY A 21 2.34 -17.46 3.52
N LYS A 22 3.23 -16.63 4.07
CA LYS A 22 2.91 -15.75 5.21
C LYS A 22 1.99 -14.59 4.84
N PHE A 23 2.05 -14.10 3.60
CA PHE A 23 1.06 -13.16 3.09
C PHE A 23 -0.34 -13.77 3.14
N MET A 24 -0.51 -14.99 2.60
CA MET A 24 -1.81 -15.67 2.61
C MET A 24 -2.29 -16.00 4.02
N GLU A 25 -1.41 -16.46 4.91
CA GLU A 25 -1.73 -16.68 6.32
C GLU A 25 -2.26 -15.40 6.97
N GLY A 26 -1.55 -14.27 6.82
CA GLY A 26 -1.96 -12.98 7.37
C GLY A 26 -3.28 -12.46 6.80
N VAL A 27 -3.51 -12.63 5.50
CA VAL A 27 -4.79 -12.27 4.86
C VAL A 27 -5.93 -13.11 5.42
N VAL A 28 -5.79 -14.43 5.45
CA VAL A 28 -6.82 -15.35 5.96
C VAL A 28 -7.12 -15.06 7.44
N ASP A 29 -6.09 -14.90 8.27
CA ASP A 29 -6.26 -14.56 9.68
C ASP A 29 -6.99 -13.22 9.87
N THR A 30 -6.63 -12.21 9.07
CA THR A 30 -7.28 -10.89 9.12
C THR A 30 -8.75 -10.98 8.72
N LEU A 31 -9.08 -11.73 7.68
CA LEU A 31 -10.47 -11.88 7.23
C LEU A 31 -11.35 -12.63 8.24
N ILE A 32 -10.80 -13.65 8.91
CA ILE A 32 -11.54 -14.44 9.90
C ILE A 32 -11.69 -13.69 11.23
N ASN A 33 -10.64 -13.03 11.70
CA ASN A 33 -10.53 -12.54 13.07
C ASN A 33 -10.75 -11.02 13.23
N SER A 34 -10.89 -10.25 12.14
CA SER A 34 -11.18 -8.81 12.25
C SER A 34 -12.62 -8.46 12.62
N GLY A 35 -13.56 -9.40 12.45
CA GLY A 35 -15.00 -9.14 12.64
C GLY A 35 -15.62 -8.20 11.58
N VAL A 36 -14.89 -7.87 10.52
CA VAL A 36 -15.37 -7.05 9.41
C VAL A 36 -16.12 -7.90 8.39
N GLU A 37 -17.18 -7.37 7.80
CA GLU A 37 -17.94 -8.07 6.78
C GLU A 37 -17.18 -8.10 5.46
N PHE A 38 -16.65 -9.27 5.13
CA PHE A 38 -15.87 -9.50 3.93
C PHE A 38 -16.73 -10.03 2.80
N CYS A 39 -16.64 -9.44 1.61
CA CYS A 39 -17.47 -9.80 0.46
C CYS A 39 -16.67 -10.15 -0.81
N GLY A 40 -15.41 -10.52 -0.68
CA GLY A 40 -14.65 -11.12 -1.75
C GLY A 40 -13.23 -10.60 -1.91
N SER A 41 -12.47 -11.35 -2.70
CA SER A 41 -11.10 -10.99 -3.07
C SER A 41 -10.97 -10.83 -4.59
N LEU A 42 -10.06 -9.96 -4.99
CA LEU A 42 -9.71 -9.71 -6.38
C LEU A 42 -8.20 -9.91 -6.55
N ARG A 43 -7.84 -10.67 -7.53
CA ARG A 43 -6.44 -10.95 -7.86
C ARG A 43 -6.19 -10.67 -9.34
N ALA A 44 -5.07 -10.04 -9.63
CA ALA A 44 -4.50 -9.99 -10.96
C ALA A 44 -3.05 -10.48 -10.92
N HIS A 45 -2.61 -11.12 -12.00
CA HIS A 45 -1.25 -11.63 -12.13
C HIS A 45 -0.64 -11.24 -13.48
N GLY A 46 0.67 -11.07 -13.50
CA GLY A 46 1.40 -10.67 -14.70
C GLY A 46 2.65 -9.87 -14.36
N ASN A 47 3.22 -9.21 -15.36
CA ASN A 47 4.48 -8.48 -15.21
C ASN A 47 4.32 -6.95 -15.25
N GLN A 48 3.09 -6.45 -15.47
CA GLN A 48 2.81 -5.02 -15.57
C GLN A 48 1.88 -4.60 -14.43
N ILE A 49 2.48 -4.14 -13.34
CA ILE A 49 1.76 -3.82 -12.11
C ILE A 49 0.70 -2.72 -12.31
N ALA A 50 0.98 -1.70 -13.09
CA ALA A 50 0.02 -0.64 -13.38
C ALA A 50 -1.24 -1.19 -14.07
N GLN A 51 -1.08 -2.05 -15.07
CA GLN A 51 -2.20 -2.69 -15.77
C GLN A 51 -3.00 -3.63 -14.85
N GLN A 52 -2.33 -4.35 -13.97
CA GLN A 52 -2.98 -5.20 -12.98
C GLN A 52 -3.86 -4.38 -12.05
N ARG A 53 -3.33 -3.30 -11.46
CA ARG A 53 -4.06 -2.43 -10.54
C ARG A 53 -5.22 -1.72 -11.24
N GLU A 54 -5.01 -1.22 -12.46
CA GLU A 54 -6.07 -0.63 -13.28
C GLU A 54 -7.21 -1.64 -13.55
N THR A 55 -6.87 -2.88 -13.90
CA THR A 55 -7.84 -3.95 -14.10
C THR A 55 -8.61 -4.26 -12.81
N LEU A 56 -7.93 -4.37 -11.68
CA LEU A 56 -8.54 -4.70 -10.39
C LEU A 56 -9.48 -3.60 -9.90
N VAL A 57 -9.06 -2.33 -9.99
CA VAL A 57 -9.91 -1.22 -9.54
C VAL A 57 -11.18 -1.11 -10.37
N ASN A 58 -11.10 -1.28 -11.70
CA ASN A 58 -12.27 -1.28 -12.55
C ASN A 58 -13.19 -2.47 -12.25
N ARG A 59 -12.65 -3.70 -12.11
CA ARG A 59 -13.44 -4.87 -11.72
C ARG A 59 -14.11 -4.70 -10.37
N TRP A 60 -13.42 -4.14 -9.39
CA TRP A 60 -14.01 -3.85 -8.09
C TRP A 60 -15.13 -2.83 -8.20
N TYR A 61 -14.87 -1.71 -8.84
CA TYR A 61 -15.84 -0.62 -8.95
C TYR A 61 -17.10 -1.03 -9.71
N ASP A 62 -16.95 -1.75 -10.81
CA ASP A 62 -18.07 -2.11 -11.70
C ASP A 62 -18.83 -3.36 -11.22
N ASN A 63 -18.15 -4.38 -10.70
CA ASN A 63 -18.73 -5.69 -10.46
C ASN A 63 -18.80 -6.11 -8.98
N ASN A 64 -17.96 -5.57 -8.11
CA ASN A 64 -18.00 -5.88 -6.68
C ASN A 64 -18.83 -4.82 -5.96
N LYS A 65 -19.62 -5.23 -4.97
CA LYS A 65 -20.52 -4.33 -4.23
C LYS A 65 -19.99 -3.89 -2.87
N SER A 66 -18.71 -4.19 -2.55
CA SER A 66 -18.14 -3.73 -1.29
C SER A 66 -18.03 -2.21 -1.23
N ASP A 67 -18.19 -1.68 -0.04
CA ASP A 67 -18.04 -0.25 0.21
C ASP A 67 -16.55 0.15 0.18
N TRP A 68 -15.67 -0.75 0.68
CA TRP A 68 -14.23 -0.55 0.83
C TRP A 68 -13.41 -1.59 0.08
N LEU A 69 -12.24 -1.18 -0.37
CA LEU A 69 -11.20 -2.04 -0.96
C LEU A 69 -9.91 -1.90 -0.14
N LEU A 70 -9.40 -3.02 0.34
CA LEU A 70 -8.08 -3.10 0.93
C LEU A 70 -7.07 -3.57 -0.13
N TRP A 71 -6.16 -2.70 -0.48
CA TRP A 71 -5.01 -3.02 -1.31
C TRP A 71 -3.89 -3.62 -0.47
N LEU A 72 -3.35 -4.74 -0.91
CA LEU A 72 -2.19 -5.38 -0.32
C LEU A 72 -1.20 -5.79 -1.41
N ASP A 73 0.08 -5.54 -1.22
CA ASP A 73 1.09 -6.20 -2.05
C ASP A 73 1.28 -7.64 -1.56
N SER A 74 1.57 -8.56 -2.48
CA SER A 74 1.59 -10.01 -2.23
C SER A 74 2.76 -10.48 -1.32
N ASP A 75 3.55 -9.55 -0.81
CA ASP A 75 4.65 -9.75 0.12
C ASP A 75 4.51 -8.92 1.43
N ILE A 76 3.32 -8.38 1.68
CA ILE A 76 3.00 -7.65 2.92
C ILE A 76 2.56 -8.61 4.02
N MET A 77 3.11 -8.43 5.22
CA MET A 77 2.79 -9.20 6.43
C MET A 77 1.72 -8.48 7.24
N ILE A 78 0.45 -8.68 6.88
CA ILE A 78 -0.68 -8.09 7.57
C ILE A 78 -1.07 -8.92 8.80
N THR A 79 -1.65 -8.25 9.82
CA THR A 79 -2.32 -8.90 10.96
C THR A 79 -3.68 -8.23 11.23
N PRO A 80 -4.63 -8.91 11.88
CA PRO A 80 -5.92 -8.33 12.25
C PRO A 80 -5.77 -7.02 13.03
N GLU A 81 -4.85 -6.96 13.99
CA GLU A 81 -4.57 -5.76 14.79
C GLU A 81 -4.16 -4.57 13.91
N LYS A 82 -3.24 -4.78 12.96
CA LYS A 82 -2.73 -3.72 12.08
C LYS A 82 -3.79 -3.25 11.10
N PHE A 83 -4.55 -4.17 10.53
CA PHE A 83 -5.68 -3.85 9.69
C PHE A 83 -6.73 -3.02 10.43
N LEU A 84 -7.10 -3.43 11.65
CA LEU A 84 -8.12 -2.75 12.45
C LEU A 84 -7.72 -1.31 12.82
N LYS A 85 -6.42 -0.97 12.86
CA LYS A 85 -5.99 0.42 13.03
C LYS A 85 -6.46 1.28 11.86
N LEU A 86 -6.33 0.81 10.61
CA LEU A 86 -6.87 1.52 9.45
C LEU A 86 -8.41 1.48 9.46
N TRP A 87 -8.97 0.30 9.64
CA TRP A 87 -10.42 0.12 9.58
C TRP A 87 -11.18 1.02 10.56
N ASN A 88 -10.65 1.24 11.76
CA ASN A 88 -11.26 2.07 12.78
C ASN A 88 -11.08 3.59 12.56
N ARG A 89 -10.19 3.99 11.65
CA ARG A 89 -9.97 5.40 11.27
C ARG A 89 -10.77 5.82 10.04
N ARG A 90 -11.32 4.84 9.30
CA ARG A 90 -12.00 5.10 8.05
C ARG A 90 -13.26 5.95 8.24
N ASP A 91 -13.51 6.82 7.31
CA ASP A 91 -14.75 7.55 7.13
C ASP A 91 -15.00 7.78 5.63
N ALA A 92 -16.18 7.44 5.13
CA ALA A 92 -16.50 7.50 3.72
C ALA A 92 -16.45 8.93 3.12
N VAL A 93 -16.54 9.95 3.98
CA VAL A 93 -16.57 11.37 3.60
C VAL A 93 -15.22 12.04 3.91
N ASP A 94 -14.78 11.97 5.18
CA ASP A 94 -13.63 12.73 5.66
C ASP A 94 -12.30 11.96 5.53
N VAL A 95 -12.37 10.62 5.55
CA VAL A 95 -11.20 9.72 5.47
C VAL A 95 -11.45 8.60 4.45
N PRO A 96 -11.80 8.95 3.18
CA PRO A 96 -12.17 7.94 2.18
C PRO A 96 -10.97 7.15 1.63
N LEU A 97 -9.76 7.63 1.87
CA LEU A 97 -8.52 6.99 1.42
C LEU A 97 -7.46 7.14 2.51
N LEU A 98 -6.95 6.00 2.97
CA LEU A 98 -5.96 5.97 4.04
C LEU A 98 -4.99 4.80 3.87
N THR A 99 -3.76 5.02 4.30
CA THR A 99 -2.68 4.03 4.23
C THR A 99 -2.08 3.77 5.60
N GLY A 100 -1.60 2.56 5.79
CA GLY A 100 -0.60 2.25 6.80
C GLY A 100 0.80 2.43 6.24
N VAL A 101 1.79 1.97 6.98
CA VAL A 101 3.20 2.10 6.63
C VAL A 101 3.83 0.73 6.48
N TYR A 102 4.61 0.57 5.44
CA TYR A 102 5.59 -0.49 5.30
C TYR A 102 6.93 0.11 4.84
N PHE A 103 7.97 -0.71 4.90
CA PHE A 103 9.31 -0.24 4.59
C PHE A 103 9.85 -0.93 3.34
N THR A 104 10.58 -0.18 2.54
CA THR A 104 11.31 -0.66 1.38
C THR A 104 12.79 -0.28 1.51
N SER A 105 13.59 -0.60 0.51
CA SER A 105 14.98 -0.16 0.41
C SER A 105 15.22 0.46 -0.95
N ASP A 106 16.04 1.48 -1.01
CA ASP A 106 16.58 2.02 -2.25
C ASP A 106 17.78 1.19 -2.78
N GLN A 107 18.21 0.20 -2.00
CA GLN A 107 19.29 -0.73 -2.34
C GLN A 107 18.73 -2.16 -2.35
N PRO A 108 18.11 -2.60 -3.46
CA PRO A 108 17.45 -3.91 -3.53
C PRO A 108 18.40 -5.09 -3.29
N GLU A 109 19.70 -4.92 -3.58
CA GLU A 109 20.73 -5.93 -3.34
C GLU A 109 21.17 -5.99 -1.85
N GLN A 110 20.92 -4.93 -1.10
CA GLN A 110 21.24 -4.81 0.32
C GLN A 110 20.04 -4.25 1.11
N PRO A 111 18.90 -4.94 1.13
CA PRO A 111 17.64 -4.40 1.65
C PRO A 111 17.65 -4.07 3.16
N LEU A 112 18.60 -4.63 3.91
CA LEU A 112 18.74 -4.40 5.35
C LEU A 112 19.52 -3.14 5.70
N MET A 113 20.24 -2.55 4.75
CA MET A 113 21.15 -1.44 5.05
C MET A 113 20.44 -0.11 5.21
N ARG A 114 19.29 0.09 4.54
CA ARG A 114 18.61 1.38 4.55
C ARG A 114 17.10 1.24 4.36
N PRO A 115 16.36 0.80 5.41
CA PRO A 115 14.91 0.72 5.33
C PRO A 115 14.31 2.13 5.29
N LEU A 116 13.40 2.36 4.35
CA LEU A 116 12.76 3.63 4.08
C LEU A 116 11.24 3.46 4.11
N ALA A 117 10.54 4.36 4.81
CA ALA A 117 9.08 4.36 4.84
C ALA A 117 8.50 4.73 3.47
N THR A 118 7.38 4.12 3.10
CA THR A 118 6.69 4.34 1.82
C THR A 118 5.63 5.44 1.94
N VAL A 119 6.01 6.58 2.50
CA VAL A 119 5.13 7.74 2.71
C VAL A 119 5.82 9.00 2.20
N TYR A 120 5.09 9.82 1.43
CA TYR A 120 5.69 10.92 0.69
C TYR A 120 4.83 12.19 0.75
N GLU A 121 5.51 13.33 0.55
CA GLU A 121 4.93 14.62 0.23
C GLU A 121 5.30 15.00 -1.21
N PHE A 122 4.42 15.70 -1.92
CA PHE A 122 4.82 16.38 -3.13
C PHE A 122 5.67 17.60 -2.79
N ALA A 123 6.71 17.80 -3.55
CA ALA A 123 7.66 18.90 -3.36
C ALA A 123 7.98 19.55 -4.71
N GLU A 124 8.15 20.87 -4.71
CA GLU A 124 8.73 21.56 -5.84
C GLU A 124 10.23 21.24 -5.91
N LEU A 125 10.66 20.73 -7.06
CA LEU A 125 12.04 20.44 -7.38
C LEU A 125 12.48 21.37 -8.53
N PRO A 126 13.78 21.60 -8.73
CA PRO A 126 14.26 22.42 -9.84
C PRO A 126 13.75 21.98 -11.22
N GLU A 127 13.50 20.68 -11.39
CA GLU A 127 12.98 20.03 -12.61
C GLU A 127 11.45 19.90 -12.65
N GLY A 128 10.73 20.41 -11.64
CA GLY A 128 9.26 20.34 -11.57
C GLY A 128 8.76 19.75 -10.26
N ILE A 129 7.53 19.21 -10.26
CA ILE A 129 6.94 18.58 -9.07
C ILE A 129 7.50 17.15 -8.94
N GLY A 130 8.12 16.87 -7.83
CA GLY A 130 8.61 15.55 -7.45
C GLY A 130 8.00 15.07 -6.13
N ILE A 131 8.51 13.97 -5.62
CA ILE A 131 8.16 13.43 -4.31
C ILE A 131 9.34 13.55 -3.35
N ARG A 132 9.03 13.86 -2.11
CA ARG A 132 9.97 13.81 -0.98
C ARG A 132 9.45 12.81 0.04
N ARG A 133 10.29 11.86 0.42
CA ARG A 133 9.96 10.91 1.47
C ARG A 133 9.80 11.61 2.81
N LEU A 134 8.81 11.19 3.58
CA LEU A 134 8.63 11.66 4.95
C LEU A 134 9.64 10.97 5.86
N ASP A 135 10.74 11.65 6.14
CA ASP A 135 11.86 11.17 6.96
C ASP A 135 12.42 12.30 7.84
N PRO A 136 12.46 12.16 9.18
CA PRO A 136 12.02 10.99 9.94
C PRO A 136 10.48 10.80 9.94
N LEU A 137 10.04 9.54 9.88
CA LEU A 137 8.62 9.22 9.96
C LEU A 137 8.09 9.50 11.37
N PRO A 138 7.06 10.35 11.55
CA PRO A 138 6.40 10.53 12.83
C PRO A 138 5.83 9.22 13.36
N LYS A 139 5.97 8.93 14.64
CA LYS A 139 5.46 7.71 15.26
C LYS A 139 4.04 7.92 15.83
N ASN A 140 3.19 6.92 15.67
CA ASN A 140 1.83 6.88 16.24
C ASN A 140 1.00 8.13 15.92
N THR A 141 1.13 8.63 14.71
CA THR A 141 0.49 9.87 14.25
C THR A 141 -0.48 9.56 13.11
N PHE A 142 -1.63 10.23 13.13
CA PHE A 142 -2.58 10.23 12.02
C PHE A 142 -2.50 11.57 11.29
N LEU A 143 -2.06 11.57 10.04
CA LEU A 143 -1.74 12.80 9.30
C LEU A 143 -2.13 12.70 7.83
N LYS A 144 -2.37 13.86 7.21
CA LYS A 144 -2.50 13.95 5.75
C LYS A 144 -1.13 13.84 5.11
N VAL A 145 -1.08 13.13 3.97
CA VAL A 145 0.13 12.97 3.15
C VAL A 145 -0.22 13.13 1.68
N SER A 146 0.78 13.32 0.82
CA SER A 146 0.54 13.53 -0.60
C SER A 146 0.54 12.23 -1.40
N ALA A 147 1.39 11.27 -1.02
CA ALA A 147 1.48 9.98 -1.67
C ALA A 147 1.99 8.89 -0.70
N ALA A 148 1.79 7.65 -1.06
CA ALA A 148 2.28 6.49 -0.30
C ALA A 148 2.53 5.31 -1.24
N GLY A 149 3.09 4.21 -0.72
CA GLY A 149 3.04 2.94 -1.42
C GLY A 149 1.64 2.32 -1.30
N MET A 150 1.21 1.61 -2.33
CA MET A 150 -0.13 1.02 -2.42
C MET A 150 -0.27 -0.31 -1.66
N GLY A 151 0.84 -0.86 -1.17
CA GLY A 151 0.88 -2.21 -0.58
C GLY A 151 0.13 -2.39 0.74
N PHE A 152 -0.34 -1.32 1.38
CA PHE A 152 -1.25 -1.38 2.54
C PHE A 152 -2.12 -0.13 2.57
N CYS A 153 -3.15 -0.12 1.72
CA CYS A 153 -4.02 1.04 1.51
C CYS A 153 -5.49 0.64 1.55
N LEU A 154 -6.31 1.38 2.28
CA LEU A 154 -7.75 1.19 2.41
C LEU A 154 -8.48 2.32 1.67
N MET A 155 -9.33 1.98 0.73
CA MET A 155 -9.98 2.92 -0.18
C MET A 155 -11.49 2.72 -0.19
N HIS A 156 -12.27 3.77 0.07
CA HIS A 156 -13.72 3.79 -0.14
C HIS A 156 -14.05 4.00 -1.61
N ARG A 157 -15.15 3.40 -2.08
CA ARG A 157 -15.53 3.49 -3.49
C ARG A 157 -15.84 4.91 -3.99
N SER A 158 -16.15 5.85 -3.08
CA SER A 158 -16.33 7.26 -3.44
C SER A 158 -15.07 7.90 -4.03
N VAL A 159 -13.89 7.38 -3.71
CA VAL A 159 -12.61 7.85 -4.31
C VAL A 159 -12.65 7.68 -5.82
N ILE A 160 -13.04 6.50 -6.31
CA ILE A 160 -13.12 6.23 -7.75
C ILE A 160 -14.23 7.04 -8.41
N THR A 161 -15.39 7.17 -7.74
CA THR A 161 -16.48 8.02 -8.24
C THR A 161 -15.99 9.47 -8.42
N ARG A 162 -15.37 10.05 -7.41
CA ARG A 162 -14.85 11.43 -7.44
C ARG A 162 -13.77 11.62 -8.51
N ILE A 163 -12.88 10.65 -8.69
CA ILE A 163 -11.87 10.72 -9.76
C ILE A 163 -12.55 10.72 -11.14
N LYS A 164 -13.51 9.81 -11.38
CA LYS A 164 -14.24 9.75 -12.66
C LYS A 164 -14.98 11.06 -12.98
N GLU A 165 -15.54 11.70 -11.97
CA GLU A 165 -16.26 12.98 -12.10
C GLU A 165 -15.31 14.16 -12.35
N ALA A 166 -14.21 14.25 -11.61
CA ALA A 166 -13.27 15.36 -11.70
C ALA A 166 -12.32 15.24 -12.92
N LEU A 167 -11.97 14.03 -13.32
CA LEU A 167 -10.95 13.74 -14.33
C LEU A 167 -11.43 12.65 -15.30
N PRO A 168 -12.48 12.90 -16.11
CA PRO A 168 -13.06 11.89 -16.99
C PRO A 168 -12.03 11.41 -18.01
N GLY A 169 -11.92 10.07 -18.16
CA GLY A 169 -11.03 9.42 -19.12
C GLY A 169 -9.56 9.30 -18.68
N VAL A 170 -9.19 9.82 -17.50
CA VAL A 170 -7.84 9.62 -16.95
C VAL A 170 -7.76 8.21 -16.34
N PRO A 171 -6.75 7.40 -16.64
CA PRO A 171 -6.55 6.10 -16.00
C PRO A 171 -6.23 6.30 -14.51
N PHE A 172 -6.62 5.34 -13.68
CA PHE A 172 -6.30 5.37 -12.24
C PHE A 172 -4.84 5.06 -11.98
N PHE A 173 -4.31 4.08 -12.71
CA PHE A 173 -2.94 3.61 -12.59
C PHE A 173 -2.24 3.64 -13.94
N ALA A 174 -1.09 4.30 -14.00
CA ALA A 174 -0.22 4.32 -15.16
C ALA A 174 1.25 4.44 -14.73
N GLU A 175 2.14 3.95 -15.56
CA GLU A 175 3.57 4.24 -15.47
C GLU A 175 3.89 5.40 -16.41
N VAL A 176 4.47 6.46 -15.88
CA VAL A 176 4.83 7.62 -16.68
C VAL A 176 6.33 7.81 -16.66
N GLY A 177 6.95 7.74 -17.83
CA GLY A 177 8.37 8.02 -18.02
C GLY A 177 8.56 9.25 -18.91
N ALA A 178 9.29 10.26 -18.41
CA ALA A 178 9.77 11.39 -19.21
C ALA A 178 11.19 11.77 -18.76
N ASN A 179 12.07 12.06 -19.72
CA ASN A 179 13.42 12.59 -19.47
C ASN A 179 14.25 11.81 -18.43
N LYS A 180 14.24 10.46 -18.50
CA LYS A 180 14.93 9.54 -17.57
C LYS A 180 14.36 9.52 -16.14
N GLN A 181 13.26 10.19 -15.87
CA GLN A 181 12.51 10.05 -14.63
C GLN A 181 11.34 9.11 -14.86
N PHE A 182 11.26 8.10 -14.00
CA PHE A 182 10.17 7.11 -14.01
C PHE A 182 9.31 7.32 -12.78
N THR A 183 8.03 7.53 -12.99
CA THR A 183 7.04 7.60 -11.92
C THR A 183 6.29 6.28 -11.86
N GLY A 184 6.40 5.57 -10.75
CA GLY A 184 5.66 4.35 -10.50
C GLY A 184 4.15 4.57 -10.46
N GLU A 185 3.41 3.51 -10.66
CA GLU A 185 1.94 3.53 -10.77
C GLU A 185 1.24 3.96 -9.48
N ASP A 186 1.85 3.72 -8.33
CA ASP A 186 1.33 4.16 -7.02
C ASP A 186 1.43 5.69 -6.88
N ILE A 187 2.56 6.27 -7.20
CA ILE A 187 2.74 7.73 -7.18
C ILE A 187 1.84 8.40 -8.21
N TYR A 188 1.67 7.79 -9.39
CA TYR A 188 0.74 8.27 -10.40
C TYR A 188 -0.70 8.29 -9.85
N PHE A 189 -1.15 7.20 -9.22
CA PHE A 189 -2.48 7.13 -8.62
C PHE A 189 -2.69 8.25 -7.59
N PHE A 190 -1.74 8.48 -6.70
CA PHE A 190 -1.87 9.55 -5.71
C PHE A 190 -1.77 10.95 -6.31
N ALA A 191 -1.08 11.14 -7.42
CA ALA A 191 -1.14 12.40 -8.18
C ALA A 191 -2.54 12.65 -8.76
N VAL A 192 -3.19 11.61 -9.29
CA VAL A 192 -4.60 11.67 -9.76
C VAL A 192 -5.54 11.97 -8.58
N VAL A 193 -5.37 11.32 -7.44
CA VAL A 193 -6.12 11.56 -6.20
C VAL A 193 -6.00 13.02 -5.75
N ASN A 194 -4.78 13.55 -5.70
CA ASN A 194 -4.54 14.95 -5.32
C ASN A 194 -5.18 15.93 -6.31
N LYS A 195 -5.09 15.66 -7.61
CA LYS A 195 -5.71 16.48 -8.65
C LYS A 195 -7.26 16.48 -8.56
N ALA A 196 -7.83 15.40 -8.05
CA ALA A 196 -9.26 15.28 -7.75
C ALA A 196 -9.63 15.84 -6.37
N GLU A 197 -8.70 16.49 -5.67
CA GLU A 197 -8.87 17.09 -4.32
C GLU A 197 -9.39 16.10 -3.27
N ILE A 198 -8.96 14.84 -3.36
CA ILE A 198 -9.32 13.78 -2.40
C ILE A 198 -8.22 13.69 -1.33
N PRO A 199 -8.57 13.78 -0.05
CA PRO A 199 -7.58 13.68 1.01
C PRO A 199 -7.04 12.25 1.13
N LEU A 200 -5.72 12.12 1.19
CA LEU A 200 -5.02 10.89 1.58
C LEU A 200 -4.54 11.04 3.03
N TRP A 201 -4.86 10.04 3.84
CA TRP A 201 -4.44 9.95 5.23
C TRP A 201 -3.47 8.79 5.44
N CYS A 202 -2.56 8.96 6.39
CA CYS A 202 -1.65 7.91 6.84
C CYS A 202 -1.77 7.73 8.35
N ASP A 203 -1.94 6.48 8.79
CA ASP A 203 -1.80 6.12 10.21
C ASP A 203 -0.44 5.43 10.44
N THR A 204 0.51 6.18 10.99
CA THR A 204 1.87 5.65 11.24
C THR A 204 1.93 4.66 12.42
N ALA A 205 0.83 4.43 13.14
CA ALA A 205 0.70 3.34 14.10
C ALA A 205 0.31 2.01 13.42
N ALA A 206 -0.24 2.05 12.19
CA ALA A 206 -0.57 0.90 11.38
C ALA A 206 0.63 0.48 10.51
N THR A 207 1.65 -0.10 11.14
CA THR A 207 2.85 -0.56 10.43
C THR A 207 2.80 -2.06 10.18
N VAL A 208 3.13 -2.49 8.96
CA VAL A 208 3.16 -3.90 8.55
C VAL A 208 4.55 -4.30 8.08
N GLY A 209 4.86 -5.60 8.16
CA GLY A 209 6.08 -6.15 7.60
C GLY A 209 6.02 -6.21 6.07
N HIS A 210 7.18 -6.14 5.43
CA HIS A 210 7.34 -6.26 3.99
C HIS A 210 8.42 -7.32 3.74
N MET A 211 8.03 -8.44 3.16
CA MET A 211 8.95 -9.53 2.90
C MET A 211 9.86 -9.16 1.74
N LYS A 212 11.16 -9.27 1.96
CA LYS A 212 12.17 -9.11 0.91
C LYS A 212 13.05 -10.33 0.84
N ARG A 213 13.31 -10.79 -0.36
CA ARG A 213 14.29 -11.85 -0.63
C ARG A 213 15.65 -11.21 -0.86
N PHE A 214 16.68 -11.78 -0.29
CA PHE A 214 18.05 -11.35 -0.52
C PHE A 214 18.99 -12.56 -0.64
N ASN A 215 20.10 -12.38 -1.33
CA ASN A 215 21.12 -13.41 -1.43
C ASN A 215 22.01 -13.39 -0.19
N MET A 216 22.04 -14.49 0.56
CA MET A 216 22.94 -14.67 1.70
C MET A 216 24.29 -15.26 1.19
N GLY A 217 25.04 -14.47 0.44
CA GLY A 217 26.34 -14.83 -0.09
C GLY A 217 27.51 -14.43 0.82
N GLU A 218 28.74 -14.58 0.29
CA GLU A 218 29.99 -14.26 0.99
C GLU A 218 30.04 -12.79 1.43
N ASP A 219 29.62 -11.88 0.56
CA ASP A 219 29.60 -10.44 0.87
C ASP A 219 28.72 -10.13 2.09
N TYR A 220 27.58 -10.82 2.21
CA TYR A 220 26.70 -10.68 3.36
C TYR A 220 27.34 -11.24 4.63
N TYR A 221 28.00 -12.41 4.52
CA TYR A 221 28.75 -13.00 5.63
C TYR A 221 29.90 -12.08 6.07
N ASP A 222 30.63 -11.51 5.16
CA ASP A 222 31.73 -10.60 5.46
C ASP A 222 31.25 -9.32 6.15
N ALA A 223 30.10 -8.78 5.70
CA ALA A 223 29.53 -7.56 6.28
C ALA A 223 28.93 -7.79 7.68
N PHE A 224 28.33 -8.94 7.94
CA PHE A 224 27.51 -9.16 9.13
C PHE A 224 27.88 -10.37 9.98
N GLY A 225 28.60 -11.35 9.42
CA GLY A 225 28.92 -12.63 10.07
C GLY A 225 30.31 -12.68 10.70
N ARG A 226 31.32 -12.01 10.14
CA ARG A 226 32.68 -12.06 10.67
C ARG A 226 32.77 -11.47 12.07
N GLY A 227 33.30 -12.24 13.01
CA GLY A 227 33.62 -11.79 14.36
C GLY A 227 32.44 -11.62 15.29
N LYS A 228 31.20 -11.85 14.84
CA LYS A 228 30.04 -11.96 15.71
C LYS A 228 29.82 -13.42 16.06
N GLY A 229 30.67 -13.95 16.96
CA GLY A 229 30.37 -15.24 17.58
C GLY A 229 28.95 -15.20 18.14
N TYR A 230 28.12 -16.18 17.77
CA TYR A 230 26.84 -16.38 18.44
C TYR A 230 27.14 -16.69 19.91
N ALA A 231 27.01 -15.69 20.77
CA ALA A 231 26.96 -15.92 22.19
C ALA A 231 25.61 -16.58 22.49
N GLY A 232 25.63 -17.93 22.57
CA GLY A 232 24.64 -18.70 23.30
C GLY A 232 23.20 -18.68 22.79
N LEU A 233 22.86 -19.64 21.95
CA LEU A 233 21.58 -20.35 22.12
C LEU A 233 21.88 -21.56 23.02
N SER A 234 21.77 -21.38 24.33
CA SER A 234 21.64 -22.44 25.31
C SER A 234 20.18 -22.49 25.77
#